data_90e4b54a5fdcc46400a50bd34cba3e0e
#
_entry.id   90e4b54a5fdcc46400a50bd34cba3e0e
#
_cell.length_a   1.000
_cell.length_b   1.000
_cell.length_c   1.000
_cell.angle_alpha   90.00
_cell.angle_beta   90.00
_cell.angle_gamma   90.00
#
_symmetry.space_group_name_H-M   'P 1'
#
loop_
_entity.id
_entity.type
_entity.pdbx_description
1 polymer ?
#
loop_
_entity_poly.entity_id
_entity_poly.type
_entity_poly.pdbx_seq_one_letter_code
_entity_poly.pdbx_strand_id
1 'polypeptide(L)'
;VPAAINSYINYTKAYALFAIKVFCNATQPQTEGAMRPITIKAREGSFFNPKFPAPSGGRAILQIRIFDTINGAMSKALPKKAMGAFSHWSNPNIGGIDDKTSKPFVMYDLSLAGYGGRYGEDGPEALTPVMNCTNIPVEVHETHNPIRVKCLELLPDTGGAGQWRGGCG
;
A
#
# COMPACT_ATOMS: atom_id res chain seq x y z
N VAL A 1 9.95 5.48 -17.33
CA VAL A 1 8.89 6.49 -17.33
C VAL A 1 9.40 7.69 -16.54
N PRO A 2 9.23 8.93 -17.01
CA PRO A 2 9.74 10.14 -16.31
C PRO A 2 8.94 10.54 -15.06
N ALA A 3 8.03 9.70 -14.59
CA ALA A 3 7.26 9.90 -13.36
C ALA A 3 7.84 9.06 -12.21
N ALA A 4 7.62 9.49 -10.97
CA ALA A 4 8.17 8.85 -9.76
C ALA A 4 7.56 7.48 -9.41
N ILE A 5 6.82 6.86 -10.32
CA ILE A 5 6.12 5.58 -10.14
C ILE A 5 6.95 4.34 -10.51
N ASN A 6 8.20 4.51 -10.92
CA ASN A 6 9.00 3.36 -11.36
C ASN A 6 9.31 2.41 -10.19
N SER A 7 9.12 1.12 -10.44
CA SER A 7 9.39 0.05 -9.48
C SER A 7 10.49 -0.87 -10.02
N TYR A 8 11.66 -0.84 -9.42
CA TYR A 8 12.75 -1.72 -9.82
C TYR A 8 12.38 -3.19 -9.63
N ILE A 9 12.92 -4.05 -10.47
CA ILE A 9 12.49 -5.45 -10.62
C ILE A 9 12.41 -6.23 -9.30
N ASN A 10 13.32 -6.03 -8.38
CA ASN A 10 13.30 -6.74 -7.10
C ASN A 10 12.10 -6.36 -6.25
N TYR A 11 11.73 -5.10 -6.29
CA TYR A 11 10.56 -4.58 -5.58
C TYR A 11 9.26 -5.07 -6.25
N THR A 12 9.21 -5.05 -7.58
CA THR A 12 8.09 -5.61 -8.36
C THR A 12 7.90 -7.10 -8.04
N LYS A 13 8.99 -7.88 -8.02
CA LYS A 13 8.96 -9.31 -7.66
C LYS A 13 8.43 -9.53 -6.24
N ALA A 14 8.90 -8.76 -5.27
CA ALA A 14 8.52 -8.94 -3.86
C ALA A 14 7.00 -8.90 -3.67
N TYR A 15 6.33 -7.91 -4.24
CA TYR A 15 4.87 -7.75 -4.09
C TYR A 15 4.06 -8.75 -4.91
N ALA A 16 4.53 -9.10 -6.09
CA ALA A 16 3.88 -10.14 -6.89
C ALA A 16 3.97 -11.51 -6.19
N LEU A 17 5.13 -11.85 -5.62
CA LEU A 17 5.33 -13.08 -4.84
C LEU A 17 4.46 -13.09 -3.58
N PHE A 18 4.38 -11.97 -2.89
CA PHE A 18 3.55 -11.84 -1.69
C PHE A 18 2.07 -12.06 -2.00
N ALA A 19 1.56 -11.47 -3.08
CA ALA A 19 0.17 -11.65 -3.51
C ALA A 19 -0.14 -13.14 -3.77
N ILE A 20 0.73 -13.85 -4.50
CA ILE A 20 0.56 -15.27 -4.77
C ILE A 20 0.62 -16.10 -3.47
N LYS A 21 1.56 -15.78 -2.59
CA LYS A 21 1.73 -16.45 -1.30
C LYS A 21 0.45 -16.41 -0.46
N VAL A 22 -0.20 -15.24 -0.39
CA VAL A 22 -1.45 -15.06 0.39
C VAL A 22 -2.53 -16.03 -0.08
N PHE A 23 -2.64 -16.27 -1.38
CA PHE A 23 -3.60 -17.25 -1.93
C PHE A 23 -3.20 -18.71 -1.69
N CYS A 24 -1.92 -19.02 -1.81
CA CYS A 24 -1.44 -20.41 -1.72
C CYS A 24 -1.31 -20.87 -0.26
N ASN A 25 -0.48 -20.19 0.52
CA ASN A 25 -0.22 -20.51 1.92
C ASN A 25 0.30 -19.27 2.67
N ALA A 26 -0.59 -18.50 3.27
CA ALA A 26 -0.26 -17.26 3.95
C ALA A 26 0.68 -17.45 5.16
N THR A 27 0.63 -18.60 5.82
CA THR A 27 1.40 -18.91 7.05
C THR A 27 2.80 -19.47 6.78
N GLN A 28 3.07 -19.91 5.54
CA GLN A 28 4.40 -20.43 5.21
C GLN A 28 5.47 -19.35 5.34
N PRO A 29 6.63 -19.64 5.94
CA PRO A 29 7.75 -18.69 5.97
C PRO A 29 8.13 -18.22 4.55
N GLN A 30 8.50 -16.96 4.45
CA GLN A 30 8.90 -16.38 3.16
C GLN A 30 10.37 -16.69 2.89
N THR A 31 10.61 -17.81 2.26
CA THR A 31 11.94 -18.31 1.91
C THR A 31 12.11 -18.38 0.40
N GLU A 32 13.35 -18.40 -0.06
CA GLU A 32 13.65 -18.57 -1.48
C GLU A 32 13.09 -19.88 -2.04
N GLY A 33 13.16 -20.96 -1.27
CA GLY A 33 12.59 -22.26 -1.65
C GLY A 33 11.09 -22.20 -1.92
N ALA A 34 10.33 -21.47 -1.09
CA ALA A 34 8.89 -21.27 -1.27
C ALA A 34 8.56 -20.46 -2.55
N MET A 35 9.49 -19.59 -2.97
CA MET A 35 9.31 -18.71 -4.12
C MET A 35 9.85 -19.29 -5.44
N ARG A 36 10.69 -20.32 -5.36
CA ARG A 36 11.36 -20.94 -6.53
C ARG A 36 10.42 -21.38 -7.66
N PRO A 37 9.24 -21.93 -7.42
CA PRO A 37 8.32 -22.33 -8.49
C PRO A 37 7.65 -21.15 -9.22
N ILE A 38 7.81 -19.92 -8.73
CA ILE A 38 7.15 -18.73 -9.27
C ILE A 38 8.13 -17.90 -10.09
N THR A 39 7.85 -17.76 -11.38
CA THR A 39 8.66 -16.92 -12.27
C THR A 39 7.94 -15.61 -12.55
N ILE A 40 8.58 -14.48 -12.21
CA ILE A 40 8.07 -13.14 -12.50
C ILE A 40 8.94 -12.49 -13.57
N LYS A 41 8.30 -12.05 -14.63
CA LYS A 41 8.96 -11.35 -15.76
C LYS A 41 8.33 -9.98 -15.93
N ALA A 42 9.17 -8.97 -16.10
CA ALA A 42 8.76 -7.63 -16.48
C ALA A 42 9.68 -7.12 -17.59
N ARG A 43 9.09 -6.50 -18.61
CA ARG A 43 9.85 -5.96 -19.75
C ARG A 43 10.82 -4.90 -19.25
N GLU A 44 12.09 -5.03 -19.64
CA GLU A 44 13.11 -4.03 -19.34
C GLU A 44 12.74 -2.67 -19.94
N GLY A 45 12.98 -1.60 -19.21
CA GLY A 45 12.61 -0.24 -19.57
C GLY A 45 11.14 0.11 -19.29
N SER A 46 10.30 -0.85 -18.85
CA SER A 46 8.96 -0.55 -18.32
C SER A 46 9.04 0.02 -16.92
N PHE A 47 7.94 0.62 -16.44
CA PHE A 47 7.87 1.12 -15.05
C PHE A 47 7.92 0.01 -13.98
N PHE A 48 7.73 -1.26 -14.35
CA PHE A 48 7.91 -2.43 -13.48
C PHE A 48 9.35 -2.97 -13.49
N ASN A 49 10.18 -2.53 -14.42
CA ASN A 49 11.59 -2.90 -14.54
C ASN A 49 12.34 -1.79 -15.28
N PRO A 50 12.44 -0.59 -14.68
CA PRO A 50 13.05 0.57 -15.33
C PRO A 50 14.56 0.39 -15.47
N LYS A 51 15.13 1.08 -16.47
CA LYS A 51 16.57 1.28 -16.55
C LYS A 51 17.00 2.39 -15.58
N PHE A 52 18.13 2.18 -14.92
CA PHE A 52 18.72 3.19 -14.05
C PHE A 52 19.34 4.35 -14.87
N PRO A 53 19.22 5.60 -14.41
CA PRO A 53 18.45 6.08 -13.27
C PRO A 53 16.97 6.31 -13.62
N ALA A 54 16.07 5.99 -12.66
CA ALA A 54 14.65 6.24 -12.82
C ALA A 54 14.03 6.71 -11.50
N PRO A 55 13.19 7.77 -11.49
CA PRO A 55 12.54 8.24 -10.28
C PRO A 55 11.54 7.20 -9.76
N SER A 56 11.61 6.87 -8.46
CA SER A 56 10.84 5.78 -7.85
C SER A 56 10.22 6.14 -6.48
N GLY A 57 10.06 7.43 -6.18
CA GLY A 57 9.47 7.87 -4.91
C GLY A 57 8.05 7.36 -4.67
N GLY A 58 7.23 7.29 -5.71
CA GLY A 58 5.84 6.79 -5.65
C GLY A 58 5.67 5.29 -5.92
N ARG A 59 6.75 4.51 -5.91
CA ARG A 59 6.71 3.06 -6.20
C ARG A 59 5.75 2.27 -5.31
N ALA A 60 5.57 2.70 -4.07
CA ALA A 60 4.72 2.04 -3.10
C ALA A 60 3.24 1.98 -3.55
N ILE A 61 2.75 3.05 -4.17
CA ILE A 61 1.39 3.12 -4.73
C ILE A 61 1.21 2.06 -5.83
N LEU A 62 2.20 1.93 -6.70
CA LEU A 62 2.16 0.94 -7.78
C LEU A 62 2.09 -0.50 -7.25
N GLN A 63 2.72 -0.76 -6.14
CA GLN A 63 2.83 -2.11 -5.59
C GLN A 63 1.54 -2.63 -5.00
N ILE A 64 0.76 -1.77 -4.37
CA ILE A 64 -0.59 -2.15 -3.96
C ILE A 64 -1.41 -2.54 -5.18
N ARG A 65 -1.28 -1.80 -6.28
CA ARG A 65 -2.00 -2.13 -7.52
C ARG A 65 -1.54 -3.44 -8.13
N ILE A 66 -0.26 -3.81 -7.99
CA ILE A 66 0.22 -5.16 -8.37
C ILE A 66 -0.49 -6.22 -7.53
N PHE A 67 -0.53 -6.02 -6.21
CA PHE A 67 -1.20 -6.93 -5.30
C PHE A 67 -2.69 -7.10 -5.68
N ASP A 68 -3.41 -6.00 -5.83
CA ASP A 68 -4.83 -6.01 -6.20
C ASP A 68 -5.08 -6.68 -7.55
N THR A 69 -4.21 -6.44 -8.53
CA THR A 69 -4.34 -7.02 -9.87
C THR A 69 -4.19 -8.54 -9.83
N ILE A 70 -3.21 -9.03 -9.08
CA ILE A 70 -2.99 -10.47 -8.90
C ILE A 70 -4.13 -11.07 -8.09
N ASN A 71 -4.58 -10.40 -7.03
CA ASN A 71 -5.72 -10.79 -6.22
C ASN A 71 -6.98 -10.92 -7.09
N GLY A 72 -7.28 -9.91 -7.92
CA GLY A 72 -8.39 -9.95 -8.87
C GLY A 72 -8.28 -11.07 -9.90
N ALA A 73 -7.09 -11.41 -10.36
CA ALA A 73 -6.87 -12.54 -11.26
C ALA A 73 -7.09 -13.89 -10.55
N MET A 74 -6.53 -14.05 -9.35
CA MET A 74 -6.65 -15.27 -8.55
C MET A 74 -8.07 -15.52 -8.03
N SER A 75 -8.84 -14.47 -7.78
CA SER A 75 -10.23 -14.58 -7.32
C SER A 75 -11.15 -15.32 -8.31
N LYS A 76 -10.81 -15.31 -9.59
CA LYS A 76 -11.53 -16.07 -10.62
C LYS A 76 -11.36 -17.58 -10.44
N ALA A 77 -10.21 -18.03 -9.98
CA ALA A 77 -9.93 -19.42 -9.71
C ALA A 77 -10.35 -19.84 -8.29
N LEU A 78 -10.26 -18.93 -7.33
CA LEU A 78 -10.50 -19.17 -5.90
C LEU A 78 -11.46 -18.13 -5.31
N PRO A 79 -12.74 -18.11 -5.73
CA PRO A 79 -13.69 -17.05 -5.35
C PRO A 79 -13.91 -16.92 -3.83
N LYS A 80 -13.80 -18.02 -3.08
CA LYS A 80 -13.90 -17.98 -1.60
C LYS A 80 -12.68 -17.37 -0.89
N LYS A 81 -11.59 -17.15 -1.62
CA LYS A 81 -10.42 -16.40 -1.13
C LYS A 81 -10.34 -15.01 -1.75
N ALA A 82 -11.34 -14.63 -2.53
CA ALA A 82 -11.41 -13.32 -3.14
C ALA A 82 -11.53 -12.22 -2.08
N MET A 83 -10.89 -11.11 -2.37
CA MET A 83 -10.95 -9.89 -1.60
C MET A 83 -11.08 -8.71 -2.55
N GLY A 84 -11.88 -7.73 -2.20
CA GLY A 84 -11.96 -6.46 -2.93
C GLY A 84 -10.61 -5.74 -2.93
N ALA A 85 -10.43 -4.83 -3.86
CA ALA A 85 -9.25 -3.98 -3.88
C ALA A 85 -9.18 -3.14 -2.62
N PHE A 86 -7.96 -2.87 -2.16
CA PHE A 86 -7.74 -1.94 -1.06
C PHE A 86 -7.94 -0.50 -1.50
N SER A 87 -8.38 0.33 -0.59
CA SER A 87 -8.18 1.76 -0.74
C SER A 87 -6.69 2.09 -0.73
N HIS A 88 -6.32 3.19 -1.39
CA HIS A 88 -4.97 3.70 -1.28
C HIS A 88 -4.76 4.29 0.11
N TRP A 89 -3.59 4.06 0.69
CA TRP A 89 -3.11 4.99 1.69
C TRP A 89 -2.73 6.31 1.02
N SER A 90 -2.77 7.38 1.77
CA SER A 90 -2.21 8.65 1.37
C SER A 90 -0.83 8.83 2.01
N ASN A 91 0.12 9.33 1.22
CA ASN A 91 1.44 9.71 1.70
C ASN A 91 1.62 11.23 1.58
N PRO A 92 0.98 12.02 2.45
CA PRO A 92 1.15 13.45 2.40
C PRO A 92 2.60 13.83 2.72
N ASN A 93 3.17 14.67 1.87
CA ASN A 93 4.43 15.34 2.11
C ASN A 93 4.11 16.81 2.33
N ILE A 94 4.29 17.27 3.54
CA ILE A 94 4.00 18.64 3.95
C ILE A 94 5.32 19.33 4.24
N GLY A 95 5.57 20.45 3.57
CA GLY A 95 6.76 21.24 3.79
C GLY A 95 6.44 22.71 3.97
N GLY A 96 7.28 23.41 4.70
CA GLY A 96 7.12 24.82 4.97
C GLY A 96 8.30 25.42 5.73
N ILE A 97 8.09 26.61 6.24
CA ILE A 97 9.00 27.28 7.16
C ILE A 97 8.35 27.30 8.54
N ASP A 98 9.07 26.86 9.54
CA ASP A 98 8.63 26.95 10.94
C ASP A 98 8.69 28.41 11.40
N ASP A 99 7.55 28.96 11.77
CA ASP A 99 7.43 30.36 12.21
C ASP A 99 8.25 30.70 13.48
N LYS A 100 8.52 29.69 14.32
CA LYS A 100 9.27 29.90 15.57
C LYS A 100 10.78 29.88 15.35
N THR A 101 11.25 29.05 14.47
CA THR A 101 12.68 28.83 14.25
C THR A 101 13.18 29.42 12.93
N SER A 102 12.30 29.86 12.05
CA SER A 102 12.57 30.30 10.66
C SER A 102 13.33 29.26 9.82
N LYS A 103 13.24 27.98 10.19
CA LYS A 103 13.91 26.89 9.49
C LYS A 103 12.93 26.14 8.59
N PRO A 104 13.38 25.62 7.44
CA PRO A 104 12.56 24.76 6.62
C PRO A 104 12.32 23.42 7.34
N PHE A 105 11.12 22.88 7.17
CA PHE A 105 10.76 21.53 7.61
C PHE A 105 10.10 20.76 6.48
N VAL A 106 10.21 19.42 6.55
CA VAL A 106 9.46 18.49 5.71
C VAL A 106 8.94 17.39 6.61
N MET A 107 7.64 17.19 6.58
CA MET A 107 6.96 16.09 7.25
C MET A 107 6.49 15.11 6.18
N TYR A 108 6.67 13.83 6.45
CA TYR A 108 6.11 12.72 5.69
C TYR A 108 5.19 11.93 6.63
N ASP A 109 4.01 11.65 6.18
CA ASP A 109 3.04 10.85 6.93
C ASP A 109 2.45 9.72 6.08
N LEU A 110 1.78 8.80 6.74
CA LEU A 110 1.10 7.66 6.15
C LEU A 110 -0.32 7.58 6.71
N SER A 111 -1.28 8.10 5.97
CA SER A 111 -2.70 7.95 6.34
C SER A 111 -3.22 6.62 5.83
N LEU A 112 -3.77 5.82 6.74
CA LEU A 112 -4.30 4.49 6.43
C LEU A 112 -5.69 4.59 5.81
N ALA A 113 -6.01 3.58 4.99
CA ALA A 113 -7.30 3.48 4.32
C ALA A 113 -7.95 2.11 4.58
N GLY A 114 -9.18 1.91 4.14
CA GLY A 114 -9.91 0.68 4.42
C GLY A 114 -9.47 -0.50 3.56
N TYR A 115 -9.67 -1.70 4.08
CA TYR A 115 -9.50 -2.96 3.35
C TYR A 115 -10.70 -3.22 2.44
N GLY A 116 -10.49 -3.99 1.37
CA GLY A 116 -11.58 -4.55 0.58
C GLY A 116 -12.39 -5.58 1.36
N GLY A 117 -13.69 -5.65 1.09
CA GLY A 117 -14.54 -6.74 1.59
C GLY A 117 -14.04 -8.08 1.08
N ARG A 118 -14.20 -9.14 1.85
CA ARG A 118 -13.79 -10.51 1.51
C ARG A 118 -14.95 -11.47 1.64
N TYR A 119 -14.78 -12.68 1.10
CA TYR A 119 -15.84 -13.68 1.18
C TYR A 119 -16.20 -13.97 2.65
N GLY A 120 -17.45 -13.67 3.03
CA GLY A 120 -18.00 -13.90 4.37
C GLY A 120 -17.81 -12.78 5.36
N GLU A 121 -17.04 -11.73 5.05
CA GLU A 121 -16.71 -10.68 6.01
C GLU A 121 -16.52 -9.31 5.35
N ASP A 122 -16.89 -8.26 6.05
CA ASP A 122 -16.58 -6.89 5.67
C ASP A 122 -15.08 -6.61 5.80
N GLY A 123 -14.60 -5.62 5.07
CA GLY A 123 -13.22 -5.18 5.15
C GLY A 123 -12.95 -4.41 6.44
N PRO A 124 -11.81 -4.66 7.13
CA PRO A 124 -11.38 -3.86 8.26
C PRO A 124 -11.19 -2.39 7.90
N GLU A 125 -11.47 -1.51 8.86
CA GLU A 125 -11.36 -0.07 8.70
C GLU A 125 -9.94 0.41 9.01
N ALA A 126 -9.49 1.47 8.34
CA ALA A 126 -8.20 2.14 8.53
C ALA A 126 -7.01 1.19 8.77
N LEU A 127 -6.95 0.12 8.01
CA LEU A 127 -5.90 -0.89 8.13
C LEU A 127 -5.07 -0.94 6.85
N THR A 128 -3.77 -0.71 6.97
CA THR A 128 -2.87 -0.78 5.82
C THR A 128 -2.61 -2.21 5.39
N PRO A 129 -2.92 -2.56 4.16
CA PRO A 129 -2.53 -3.85 3.62
C PRO A 129 -1.00 -3.90 3.40
N VAL A 130 -0.42 -5.06 3.59
CA VAL A 130 0.94 -5.47 3.15
C VAL A 130 2.12 -4.64 3.67
N MET A 131 1.93 -3.69 4.57
CA MET A 131 2.99 -2.76 5.00
C MET A 131 3.45 -2.97 6.45
N ASN A 132 2.68 -3.67 7.26
CA ASN A 132 2.97 -3.89 8.69
C ASN A 132 3.34 -2.57 9.42
N CYS A 133 2.55 -1.54 9.21
CA CYS A 133 2.72 -0.25 9.85
C CYS A 133 1.45 0.18 10.58
N THR A 134 1.62 1.08 11.54
CA THR A 134 0.56 1.70 12.32
C THR A 134 0.60 3.20 12.15
N ASN A 135 -0.47 3.88 12.55
CA ASN A 135 -0.48 5.35 12.59
C ASN A 135 0.58 5.87 13.56
N ILE A 136 1.21 6.96 13.17
CA ILE A 136 2.06 7.73 14.07
C ILE A 136 1.14 8.53 15.01
N PRO A 137 1.35 8.49 16.33
CA PRO A 137 0.57 9.31 17.25
C PRO A 137 0.65 10.78 16.89
N VAL A 138 -0.49 11.48 16.97
CA VAL A 138 -0.56 12.91 16.61
C VAL A 138 0.38 13.77 17.44
N GLU A 139 0.59 13.41 18.69
CA GLU A 139 1.50 14.08 19.61
C GLU A 139 2.96 14.02 19.12
N VAL A 140 3.35 12.92 18.49
CA VAL A 140 4.68 12.77 17.90
C VAL A 140 4.83 13.71 16.71
N HIS A 141 3.81 13.80 15.85
CA HIS A 141 3.82 14.76 14.75
C HIS A 141 3.92 16.20 15.23
N GLU A 142 3.13 16.59 16.22
CA GLU A 142 3.11 17.94 16.77
C GLU A 142 4.41 18.30 17.52
N THR A 143 5.07 17.29 18.10
CA THR A 143 6.36 17.50 18.80
C THR A 143 7.52 17.73 17.83
N HIS A 144 7.51 17.02 16.69
CA HIS A 144 8.64 17.05 15.75
C HIS A 144 8.46 18.02 14.57
N ASN A 145 7.24 18.45 14.32
CA ASN A 145 6.92 19.30 13.18
C ASN A 145 6.08 20.49 13.64
N PRO A 146 6.23 21.68 13.03
CA PRO A 146 5.46 22.87 13.37
C PRO A 146 4.04 22.78 12.77
N ILE A 147 3.30 21.79 13.17
CA ILE A 147 1.91 21.52 12.74
C ILE A 147 1.01 21.36 13.96
N ARG A 148 -0.28 21.49 13.75
CA ARG A 148 -1.32 21.11 14.70
C ARG A 148 -2.36 20.24 14.02
N VAL A 149 -2.59 19.06 14.54
CA VAL A 149 -3.63 18.14 14.05
C VAL A 149 -4.97 18.57 14.69
N LYS A 150 -5.92 18.97 13.86
CA LYS A 150 -7.25 19.38 14.35
C LYS A 150 -8.16 18.20 14.60
N CYS A 151 -8.10 17.19 13.76
CA CYS A 151 -8.82 15.94 13.91
C CYS A 151 -8.10 14.82 13.17
N LEU A 152 -8.25 13.61 13.68
CA LEU A 152 -7.86 12.36 13.03
C LEU A 152 -9.00 11.38 13.29
N GLU A 153 -9.79 11.09 12.27
CA GLU A 153 -11.01 10.30 12.41
C GLU A 153 -11.28 9.46 11.16
N LEU A 154 -12.02 8.39 11.31
CA LEU A 154 -12.54 7.64 10.19
C LEU A 154 -13.61 8.46 9.47
N LEU A 155 -13.56 8.45 8.16
CA LEU A 155 -14.63 9.05 7.35
C LEU A 155 -15.78 8.05 7.22
N PRO A 156 -16.94 8.29 7.87
CA PRO A 156 -18.06 7.38 7.80
C PRO A 156 -18.53 7.18 6.35
N ASP A 157 -19.03 5.98 6.07
CA ASP A 157 -19.65 5.63 4.79
C ASP A 157 -18.75 5.71 3.54
N THR A 158 -17.42 5.71 3.74
CA THR A 158 -16.44 5.69 2.65
C THR A 158 -16.07 4.27 2.18
N GLY A 159 -16.54 3.24 2.88
CA GLY A 159 -16.32 1.84 2.50
C GLY A 159 -17.02 1.48 1.18
N GLY A 160 -16.33 0.73 0.33
CA GLY A 160 -16.87 0.27 -0.94
C GLY A 160 -18.11 -0.60 -0.78
N ALA A 161 -19.15 -0.35 -1.58
CA ALA A 161 -20.40 -1.11 -1.56
C ALA A 161 -20.19 -2.53 -2.09
N GLY A 162 -20.88 -3.51 -1.50
CA GLY A 162 -20.86 -4.90 -1.90
C GLY A 162 -21.70 -5.78 -0.97
N GLN A 163 -21.78 -7.07 -1.25
CA GLN A 163 -22.40 -8.03 -0.34
C GLN A 163 -21.67 -8.03 1.00
N TRP A 164 -20.36 -7.87 0.98
CA TRP A 164 -19.51 -7.57 2.10
C TRP A 164 -18.82 -6.23 1.81
N ARG A 165 -19.04 -5.28 2.68
CA ARG A 165 -18.60 -3.90 2.50
C ARG A 165 -17.10 -3.76 2.64
N GLY A 166 -16.48 -2.86 1.91
CA GLY A 166 -15.12 -2.40 2.19
C GLY A 166 -15.07 -1.59 3.49
N GLY A 167 -13.93 -1.58 4.17
CA GLY A 167 -13.70 -0.75 5.36
C GLY A 167 -13.62 0.74 5.02
N CYS A 168 -13.94 1.59 5.97
CA CYS A 168 -13.76 3.03 5.89
C CYS A 168 -12.29 3.42 6.06
N GLY A 169 -11.91 4.57 5.50
CA GLY A 169 -10.58 5.15 5.59
C GLY A 169 -10.59 6.56 6.13
#